data_a5788eecc00d4e80150c1490bb3f20ab
#
_entry.id   a5788eecc00d4e80150c1490bb3f20ab
#
_cell.length_a   1.000
_cell.length_b   1.000
_cell.length_c   1.000
_cell.angle_alpha   90.00
_cell.angle_beta   90.00
_cell.angle_gamma   90.00
#
_symmetry.space_group_name_H-M   'P 1'
#
loop_
_entity.id
_entity.type
_entity.pdbx_description
1 polymer ?
#
loop_
_entity_poly.entity_id
_entity_poly.type
_entity_poly.pdbx_seq_one_letter_code
_entity_poly.pdbx_strand_id
1 'polypeptide(L)'
;MRKGYLKPKFLKHDYNYSSKQKTSNICICSIGKNENLYVREFVEYYFNLGIDKIFIYDNNDINGEKFENVLMDFIQNNFVEIIDVRGLSSIQIPIYNYCYRKYNKFYDWIGFLDFDEFLFIENNKTIKNYIYDEKFNKCQMIFFNWILYNDNDQVKYENRSLLERFSKPTMNYTQGKSFVRGKLDNLIIPSSHIPGINIYNFFFFFLDIIYPSDFFGNKFEKDPKAFIKHFYTKTAEEFCNKINKGHAHFHRNHSDYKSSIKNRINLFFSLNKKTKEKVNILEKCLITKIN
;
A
#
# COMPACT_ATOMS: atom_id res chain seq x y z
N MET A 1 5.45 -32.03 -3.18
CA MET A 1 4.60 -31.57 -4.31
C MET A 1 4.84 -30.07 -4.51
N ARG A 2 5.44 -29.68 -5.62
CA ARG A 2 5.68 -28.28 -5.94
C ARG A 2 4.33 -27.64 -6.34
N LYS A 3 3.80 -26.73 -5.53
CA LYS A 3 2.66 -25.90 -5.93
C LYS A 3 3.13 -24.98 -7.05
N GLY A 4 2.75 -25.29 -8.28
CA GLY A 4 3.01 -24.44 -9.43
C GLY A 4 2.31 -23.09 -9.24
N TYR A 5 3.07 -22.02 -9.33
CA TYR A 5 2.51 -20.68 -9.43
C TYR A 5 1.70 -20.59 -10.73
N LEU A 6 0.39 -20.49 -10.59
CA LEU A 6 -0.50 -20.23 -11.73
C LEU A 6 -0.10 -18.88 -12.34
N LYS A 7 0.38 -18.91 -13.58
CA LYS A 7 0.50 -17.68 -14.37
C LYS A 7 -0.90 -17.11 -14.55
N PRO A 8 -1.15 -15.87 -14.16
CA PRO A 8 -2.45 -15.26 -14.40
C PRO A 8 -2.77 -15.27 -15.89
N LYS A 9 -3.96 -15.74 -16.28
CA LYS A 9 -4.41 -15.92 -17.67
C LYS A 9 -4.60 -14.61 -18.47
N PHE A 10 -4.44 -13.46 -17.81
CA PHE A 10 -4.82 -12.14 -18.38
C PHE A 10 -3.69 -11.36 -19.04
N LEU A 11 -2.54 -11.98 -19.27
CA LEU A 11 -1.35 -11.25 -19.72
C LEU A 11 -1.20 -11.29 -21.24
N LYS A 12 -2.23 -10.89 -21.98
CA LYS A 12 -2.19 -10.79 -23.45
C LYS A 12 -2.15 -9.35 -23.99
N HIS A 13 -1.62 -8.40 -23.24
CA HIS A 13 -1.34 -7.08 -23.82
C HIS A 13 0.10 -6.68 -23.57
N ASP A 14 0.96 -7.09 -24.51
CA ASP A 14 2.31 -6.55 -24.65
C ASP A 14 2.19 -5.14 -25.24
N TYR A 15 2.28 -4.12 -24.40
CA TYR A 15 2.50 -2.77 -24.88
C TYR A 15 3.98 -2.60 -25.19
N ASN A 16 4.30 -2.34 -26.48
CA ASN A 16 5.62 -1.93 -26.92
C ASN A 16 5.95 -0.56 -26.31
N TYR A 17 6.72 -0.57 -25.24
CA TYR A 17 7.32 0.64 -24.69
C TYR A 17 8.53 1.01 -25.58
N SER A 18 8.43 2.10 -26.34
CA SER A 18 9.55 2.61 -27.14
C SER A 18 10.67 3.08 -26.23
N SER A 19 11.85 2.50 -26.40
CA SER A 19 13.09 2.84 -25.73
C SER A 19 13.58 4.20 -26.20
N LYS A 20 13.29 5.30 -25.50
CA LYS A 20 14.11 6.55 -25.53
C LYS A 20 13.66 7.48 -24.42
N GLN A 21 14.33 7.44 -23.30
CA GLN A 21 14.86 8.60 -22.53
C GLN A 21 15.34 8.09 -21.17
N LYS A 22 16.60 8.43 -20.85
CA LYS A 22 17.21 8.18 -19.54
C LYS A 22 16.66 9.22 -18.55
N THR A 23 15.40 9.12 -18.21
CA THR A 23 14.77 9.91 -17.16
C THR A 23 14.66 9.02 -15.93
N SER A 24 15.10 9.55 -14.81
CA SER A 24 14.96 8.93 -13.50
C SER A 24 13.47 8.74 -13.18
N ASN A 25 12.94 7.54 -13.37
CA ASN A 25 11.52 7.27 -13.29
C ASN A 25 11.18 6.47 -12.04
N ILE A 26 10.14 6.92 -11.33
CA ILE A 26 9.61 6.26 -10.14
C ILE A 26 8.15 5.87 -10.42
N CYS A 27 7.81 4.61 -10.18
CA CYS A 27 6.41 4.20 -10.23
C CYS A 27 5.92 3.62 -8.90
N ILE A 28 4.59 3.56 -8.78
CA ILE A 28 3.91 2.89 -7.68
C ILE A 28 3.10 1.73 -8.24
N CYS A 29 3.14 0.60 -7.53
CA CYS A 29 2.27 -0.55 -7.70
C CYS A 29 1.29 -0.61 -6.54
N SER A 30 0.00 -0.52 -6.83
CA SER A 30 -1.08 -0.63 -5.85
C SER A 30 -2.09 -1.68 -6.27
N ILE A 31 -2.71 -2.33 -5.31
CA ILE A 31 -3.83 -3.23 -5.52
C ILE A 31 -4.95 -2.86 -4.55
N GLY A 32 -6.19 -2.83 -5.00
CA GLY A 32 -7.30 -2.46 -4.15
C GLY A 32 -8.64 -3.04 -4.54
N LYS A 33 -9.54 -3.01 -3.56
CA LYS A 33 -10.92 -3.45 -3.67
C LYS A 33 -11.80 -2.52 -2.85
N ASN A 34 -12.90 -2.00 -3.44
CA ASN A 34 -13.84 -1.07 -2.81
C ASN A 34 -13.11 0.16 -2.21
N GLU A 35 -12.33 0.85 -3.06
CA GLU A 35 -11.53 2.02 -2.66
C GLU A 35 -11.81 3.26 -3.51
N ASN A 36 -12.92 3.31 -4.28
CA ASN A 36 -13.25 4.47 -5.11
C ASN A 36 -13.35 5.78 -4.30
N LEU A 37 -13.70 5.68 -3.03
CA LEU A 37 -13.75 6.83 -2.12
C LEU A 37 -12.37 7.47 -1.85
N TYR A 38 -11.27 6.72 -2.03
CA TYR A 38 -9.93 7.15 -1.60
C TYR A 38 -8.91 7.19 -2.73
N VAL A 39 -9.11 6.37 -3.76
CA VAL A 39 -8.10 6.16 -4.81
C VAL A 39 -7.78 7.44 -5.57
N ARG A 40 -8.76 8.36 -5.75
CA ARG A 40 -8.52 9.63 -6.42
C ARG A 40 -7.59 10.53 -5.61
N GLU A 41 -7.84 10.70 -4.31
CA GLU A 41 -6.97 11.45 -3.41
C GLU A 41 -5.54 10.88 -3.39
N PHE A 42 -5.41 9.55 -3.35
CA PHE A 42 -4.13 8.86 -3.42
C PHE A 42 -3.39 9.19 -4.72
N VAL A 43 -4.06 9.11 -5.87
CA VAL A 43 -3.46 9.38 -7.18
C VAL A 43 -3.03 10.85 -7.30
N GLU A 44 -3.88 11.79 -6.91
CA GLU A 44 -3.57 13.24 -6.91
C GLU A 44 -2.39 13.56 -6.00
N TYR A 45 -2.35 12.95 -4.81
CA TYR A 45 -1.25 13.13 -3.87
C TYR A 45 0.10 12.71 -4.47
N TYR A 46 0.17 11.52 -5.04
CA TYR A 46 1.41 10.99 -5.59
C TYR A 46 1.80 11.64 -6.92
N PHE A 47 0.83 12.14 -7.69
CA PHE A 47 1.10 13.01 -8.83
C PHE A 47 1.83 14.28 -8.38
N ASN A 48 1.32 14.95 -7.35
CA ASN A 48 1.91 16.17 -6.79
C ASN A 48 3.26 15.90 -6.09
N LEU A 49 3.45 14.70 -5.52
CA LEU A 49 4.72 14.30 -4.90
C LEU A 49 5.82 14.01 -5.94
N GLY A 50 5.48 13.90 -7.23
CA GLY A 50 6.42 13.72 -8.33
C GLY A 50 6.69 12.27 -8.73
N ILE A 51 5.72 11.38 -8.50
CA ILE A 51 5.69 10.03 -9.10
C ILE A 51 5.43 10.15 -10.61
N ASP A 52 6.00 9.28 -11.41
CA ASP A 52 5.85 9.32 -12.86
C ASP A 52 4.72 8.41 -13.38
N LYS A 53 4.39 7.34 -12.66
CA LYS A 53 3.36 6.38 -13.07
C LYS A 53 2.79 5.62 -11.88
N ILE A 54 1.49 5.34 -11.92
CA ILE A 54 0.85 4.42 -10.96
C ILE A 54 0.20 3.27 -11.72
N PHE A 55 0.56 2.05 -11.36
CA PHE A 55 -0.07 0.80 -11.81
C PHE A 55 -1.05 0.35 -10.74
N ILE A 56 -2.35 0.40 -11.05
CA ILE A 56 -3.42 0.00 -10.15
C ILE A 56 -3.98 -1.34 -10.62
N TYR A 57 -3.84 -2.35 -9.78
CA TYR A 57 -4.45 -3.66 -9.99
C TYR A 57 -5.85 -3.65 -9.36
N ASP A 58 -6.86 -3.59 -10.23
CA ASP A 58 -8.27 -3.55 -9.82
C ASP A 58 -8.71 -4.94 -9.38
N ASN A 59 -8.81 -5.14 -8.06
CA ASN A 59 -9.24 -6.40 -7.44
C ASN A 59 -10.70 -6.34 -6.95
N ASN A 60 -11.51 -5.46 -7.51
CA ASN A 60 -12.93 -5.38 -7.20
C ASN A 60 -13.66 -6.69 -7.57
N ASP A 61 -14.86 -6.85 -7.07
CA ASP A 61 -15.75 -7.91 -7.53
C ASP A 61 -16.10 -7.65 -9.02
N ILE A 62 -16.39 -8.69 -9.78
CA ILE A 62 -16.63 -8.62 -11.24
C ILE A 62 -17.69 -7.56 -11.59
N ASN A 63 -18.75 -7.48 -10.78
CA ASN A 63 -19.85 -6.52 -10.93
C ASN A 63 -19.77 -5.36 -9.91
N GLY A 64 -18.61 -5.18 -9.25
CA GLY A 64 -18.38 -4.15 -8.24
C GLY A 64 -17.98 -2.80 -8.81
N GLU A 65 -17.35 -1.99 -7.96
CA GLU A 65 -16.76 -0.71 -8.35
C GLU A 65 -15.73 -0.88 -9.47
N LYS A 66 -15.51 0.20 -10.22
CA LYS A 66 -14.44 0.30 -11.22
C LYS A 66 -13.63 1.57 -10.95
N PHE A 67 -12.33 1.45 -10.88
CA PHE A 67 -11.46 2.60 -10.66
C PHE A 67 -11.48 3.57 -11.84
N GLU A 68 -11.75 3.09 -13.05
CA GLU A 68 -11.91 3.94 -14.23
C GLU A 68 -12.98 5.02 -14.03
N ASN A 69 -14.04 4.74 -13.27
CA ASN A 69 -15.14 5.70 -13.03
C ASN A 69 -14.67 6.97 -12.31
N VAL A 70 -13.57 6.91 -11.57
CA VAL A 70 -13.04 8.03 -10.77
C VAL A 70 -11.66 8.50 -11.19
N LEU A 71 -11.01 7.83 -12.16
CA LEU A 71 -9.61 8.10 -12.57
C LEU A 71 -9.45 8.31 -14.08
N MET A 72 -10.53 8.49 -14.84
CA MET A 72 -10.47 8.55 -16.31
C MET A 72 -9.51 9.62 -16.82
N ASP A 73 -9.47 10.79 -16.20
CA ASP A 73 -8.55 11.87 -16.53
C ASP A 73 -7.07 11.49 -16.37
N PHE A 74 -6.72 10.80 -15.29
CA PHE A 74 -5.35 10.31 -15.06
C PHE A 74 -4.97 9.15 -16.00
N ILE A 75 -5.95 8.32 -16.40
CA ILE A 75 -5.77 7.25 -17.38
C ILE A 75 -5.50 7.85 -18.76
N GLN A 76 -6.31 8.82 -19.20
CA GLN A 76 -6.14 9.51 -20.49
C GLN A 76 -4.81 10.26 -20.57
N ASN A 77 -4.34 10.82 -19.46
CA ASN A 77 -3.03 11.47 -19.37
C ASN A 77 -1.86 10.48 -19.19
N ASN A 78 -2.13 9.18 -19.27
CA ASN A 78 -1.15 8.11 -19.10
C ASN A 78 -0.39 8.12 -17.77
N PHE A 79 -0.91 8.78 -16.72
CA PHE A 79 -0.34 8.76 -15.38
C PHE A 79 -0.76 7.50 -14.60
N VAL A 80 -1.99 7.02 -14.81
CA VAL A 80 -2.51 5.78 -14.22
C VAL A 80 -2.70 4.72 -15.29
N GLU A 81 -2.38 3.47 -14.96
CA GLU A 81 -2.75 2.28 -15.74
C GLU A 81 -3.52 1.33 -14.83
N ILE A 82 -4.76 1.01 -15.23
CA ILE A 82 -5.60 0.03 -14.52
C ILE A 82 -5.39 -1.35 -15.14
N ILE A 83 -5.10 -2.33 -14.30
CA ILE A 83 -4.93 -3.73 -14.68
C ILE A 83 -6.05 -4.54 -14.02
N ASP A 84 -6.90 -5.16 -14.82
CA ASP A 84 -8.03 -5.96 -14.35
C ASP A 84 -7.54 -7.28 -13.73
N VAL A 85 -7.78 -7.44 -12.43
CA VAL A 85 -7.57 -8.66 -11.65
C VAL A 85 -8.80 -8.97 -10.78
N ARG A 86 -9.97 -8.50 -11.22
CA ARG A 86 -11.24 -8.64 -10.48
C ARG A 86 -11.63 -10.08 -10.26
N GLY A 87 -12.28 -10.33 -9.13
CA GLY A 87 -12.72 -11.65 -8.71
C GLY A 87 -11.63 -12.58 -8.18
N LEU A 88 -10.37 -12.16 -8.23
CA LEU A 88 -9.28 -12.95 -7.65
C LEU A 88 -9.14 -12.65 -6.15
N SER A 89 -8.64 -13.63 -5.40
CA SER A 89 -8.45 -13.52 -3.96
C SER A 89 -7.01 -13.85 -3.55
N SER A 90 -6.54 -13.22 -2.47
CA SER A 90 -5.21 -13.46 -1.87
C SER A 90 -4.05 -13.29 -2.85
N ILE A 91 -4.12 -12.29 -3.74
CA ILE A 91 -3.18 -12.09 -4.84
C ILE A 91 -2.21 -10.93 -4.64
N GLN A 92 -2.24 -10.20 -3.51
CA GLN A 92 -1.43 -8.99 -3.31
C GLN A 92 0.07 -9.28 -3.52
N ILE A 93 0.62 -10.30 -2.88
CA ILE A 93 2.04 -10.65 -3.01
C ILE A 93 2.38 -11.16 -4.43
N PRO A 94 1.61 -12.08 -5.05
CA PRO A 94 1.78 -12.40 -6.46
C PRO A 94 1.80 -11.18 -7.39
N ILE A 95 0.89 -10.22 -7.18
CA ILE A 95 0.82 -8.99 -7.98
C ILE A 95 2.05 -8.11 -7.78
N TYR A 96 2.53 -7.90 -6.56
CA TYR A 96 3.73 -7.12 -6.31
C TYR A 96 4.96 -7.73 -7.01
N ASN A 97 5.13 -9.04 -6.92
CA ASN A 97 6.19 -9.76 -7.63
C ASN A 97 6.04 -9.69 -9.14
N TYR A 98 4.80 -9.77 -9.65
CA TYR A 98 4.54 -9.63 -11.07
C TYR A 98 4.84 -8.21 -11.57
N CYS A 99 4.34 -7.19 -10.88
CA CYS A 99 4.58 -5.79 -11.18
C CYS A 99 6.09 -5.49 -11.20
N TYR A 100 6.82 -5.91 -10.17
CA TYR A 100 8.25 -5.73 -10.14
C TYR A 100 8.94 -6.37 -11.35
N ARG A 101 8.70 -7.64 -11.64
CA ARG A 101 9.30 -8.34 -12.78
C ARG A 101 8.96 -7.70 -14.12
N LYS A 102 7.74 -7.19 -14.28
CA LYS A 102 7.29 -6.55 -15.52
C LYS A 102 7.95 -5.19 -15.75
N TYR A 103 8.10 -4.40 -14.70
CA TYR A 103 8.44 -2.97 -14.82
C TYR A 103 9.82 -2.60 -14.32
N ASN A 104 10.57 -3.49 -13.62
CA ASN A 104 11.85 -3.15 -13.00
C ASN A 104 12.92 -2.63 -13.97
N LYS A 105 12.84 -2.95 -15.27
CA LYS A 105 13.78 -2.48 -16.28
C LYS A 105 13.50 -1.05 -16.76
N PHE A 106 12.30 -0.55 -16.54
CA PHE A 106 11.83 0.75 -17.02
C PHE A 106 11.83 1.84 -15.96
N TYR A 107 11.77 1.45 -14.67
CA TYR A 107 11.73 2.37 -13.54
C TYR A 107 12.95 2.16 -12.65
N ASP A 108 13.51 3.28 -12.17
CA ASP A 108 14.65 3.25 -11.24
C ASP A 108 14.20 2.84 -9.82
N TRP A 109 12.96 3.19 -9.47
CA TRP A 109 12.36 2.84 -8.21
C TRP A 109 10.89 2.44 -8.36
N ILE A 110 10.49 1.42 -7.62
CA ILE A 110 9.11 0.92 -7.59
C ILE A 110 8.63 0.89 -6.14
N GLY A 111 7.61 1.68 -5.83
CA GLY A 111 6.94 1.68 -4.52
C GLY A 111 5.76 0.71 -4.50
N PHE A 112 5.50 0.09 -3.35
CA PHE A 112 4.37 -0.80 -3.13
C PHE A 112 3.51 -0.23 -2.01
N LEU A 113 2.38 0.39 -2.36
CA LEU A 113 1.57 1.18 -1.44
C LEU A 113 0.09 0.81 -1.52
N ASP A 114 -0.60 0.92 -0.38
CA ASP A 114 -2.05 0.81 -0.29
C ASP A 114 -2.71 2.20 -0.36
N PHE A 115 -4.00 2.30 -0.73
CA PHE A 115 -4.67 3.59 -1.00
C PHE A 115 -4.94 4.44 0.26
N ASP A 116 -4.62 3.94 1.43
CA ASP A 116 -4.69 4.68 2.70
C ASP A 116 -3.30 5.01 3.28
N GLU A 117 -2.27 5.02 2.42
CA GLU A 117 -0.87 5.26 2.77
C GLU A 117 -0.30 6.43 1.96
N PHE A 118 0.20 7.45 2.66
CA PHE A 118 0.68 8.70 2.07
C PHE A 118 2.10 9.00 2.55
N LEU A 119 3.07 8.97 1.65
CA LEU A 119 4.48 9.24 1.95
C LEU A 119 4.68 10.73 2.25
N PHE A 120 4.94 11.06 3.51
CA PHE A 120 5.37 12.39 3.91
C PHE A 120 6.87 12.54 3.74
N ILE A 121 7.32 13.68 3.23
CA ILE A 121 8.72 14.09 3.15
C ILE A 121 8.81 15.52 3.68
N GLU A 122 9.72 15.71 4.63
CA GLU A 122 9.95 17.03 5.24
C GLU A 122 10.32 18.10 4.20
N ASN A 123 9.96 19.36 4.49
CA ASN A 123 10.24 20.53 3.66
C ASN A 123 9.59 20.50 2.27
N ASN A 124 8.46 19.83 2.11
CA ASN A 124 7.70 19.76 0.84
C ASN A 124 8.55 19.33 -0.36
N LYS A 125 9.58 18.53 -0.13
CA LYS A 125 10.41 17.98 -1.20
C LYS A 125 9.61 16.98 -2.02
N THR A 126 9.85 16.95 -3.33
CA THR A 126 9.35 15.84 -4.15
C THR A 126 10.06 14.54 -3.78
N ILE A 127 9.43 13.42 -4.10
CA ILE A 127 10.05 12.11 -3.89
C ILE A 127 11.37 12.00 -4.66
N LYS A 128 11.47 12.61 -5.83
CA LYS A 128 12.71 12.63 -6.64
C LYS A 128 13.82 13.34 -5.90
N ASN A 129 13.57 14.53 -5.36
CA ASN A 129 14.57 15.28 -4.58
C ASN A 129 15.04 14.54 -3.33
N TYR A 130 14.21 13.66 -2.79
CA TYR A 130 14.53 12.86 -1.62
C TYR A 130 15.28 11.57 -1.98
N ILE A 131 14.75 10.79 -2.92
CA ILE A 131 15.23 9.43 -3.21
C ILE A 131 16.52 9.42 -4.02
N TYR A 132 16.83 10.51 -4.75
CA TYR A 132 18.07 10.70 -5.49
C TYR A 132 19.15 11.44 -4.69
N ASP A 133 18.96 11.66 -3.40
CA ASP A 133 20.02 12.11 -2.50
C ASP A 133 21.18 11.09 -2.52
N GLU A 134 22.42 11.57 -2.49
CA GLU A 134 23.65 10.75 -2.62
C GLU A 134 23.70 9.62 -1.59
N LYS A 135 23.13 9.82 -0.40
CA LYS A 135 23.06 8.78 0.65
C LYS A 135 22.35 7.49 0.20
N PHE A 136 21.48 7.58 -0.81
CA PHE A 136 20.76 6.42 -1.34
C PHE A 136 21.40 5.80 -2.59
N ASN A 137 22.53 6.31 -3.09
CA ASN A 137 23.13 5.85 -4.35
C ASN A 137 23.44 4.35 -4.37
N LYS A 138 23.88 3.78 -3.25
CA LYS A 138 24.17 2.34 -3.10
C LYS A 138 23.00 1.52 -2.56
N CYS A 139 21.91 2.17 -2.20
CA CYS A 139 20.77 1.54 -1.58
C CYS A 139 19.93 0.78 -2.62
N GLN A 140 19.57 -0.44 -2.32
CA GLN A 140 18.68 -1.26 -3.16
C GLN A 140 17.22 -1.12 -2.74
N MET A 141 16.97 -0.68 -1.52
CA MET A 141 15.65 -0.49 -0.96
C MET A 141 15.63 0.65 0.06
N ILE A 142 14.59 1.45 0.03
CA ILE A 142 14.30 2.45 1.06
C ILE A 142 12.99 2.05 1.73
N PHE A 143 13.05 1.85 3.05
CA PHE A 143 11.89 1.47 3.84
C PHE A 143 11.39 2.66 4.65
N PHE A 144 10.11 2.97 4.50
CA PHE A 144 9.44 4.06 5.22
C PHE A 144 8.49 3.47 6.26
N ASN A 145 8.75 3.77 7.53
CA ASN A 145 7.88 3.33 8.63
C ASN A 145 6.51 4.01 8.57
N TRP A 146 5.51 3.32 9.08
CA TRP A 146 4.19 3.93 9.30
C TRP A 146 4.16 4.80 10.54
N ILE A 147 3.49 5.93 10.42
CA ILE A 147 2.87 6.63 11.54
C ILE A 147 1.37 6.46 11.40
N LEU A 148 0.75 5.80 12.37
CA LEU A 148 -0.69 5.57 12.36
C LEU A 148 -1.43 6.83 12.82
N TYR A 149 -2.54 7.13 12.16
CA TYR A 149 -3.40 8.26 12.48
C TYR A 149 -4.72 7.75 13.05
N ASN A 150 -5.26 8.45 14.07
CA ASN A 150 -6.53 8.11 14.67
C ASN A 150 -7.72 8.70 13.87
N ASP A 151 -8.92 8.38 14.33
CA ASP A 151 -10.18 8.80 13.69
C ASP A 151 -10.59 10.25 13.98
N ASN A 152 -9.77 11.04 14.71
CA ASN A 152 -10.10 12.40 15.15
C ASN A 152 -11.50 12.51 15.83
N ASP A 153 -11.91 11.48 16.57
CA ASP A 153 -13.21 11.32 17.20
C ASP A 153 -14.41 11.20 16.21
N GLN A 154 -14.14 11.10 14.90
CA GLN A 154 -15.17 10.87 13.89
C GLN A 154 -15.68 9.42 13.96
N VAL A 155 -16.98 9.25 13.74
CA VAL A 155 -17.65 7.94 13.78
C VAL A 155 -18.05 7.47 12.41
N LYS A 156 -18.51 8.40 11.56
CA LYS A 156 -19.04 8.14 10.21
C LYS A 156 -18.17 8.79 9.15
N TYR A 157 -18.29 8.27 7.94
CA TYR A 157 -17.67 8.85 6.77
C TYR A 157 -18.14 10.29 6.53
N GLU A 158 -17.20 11.16 6.16
CA GLU A 158 -17.45 12.50 5.65
C GLU A 158 -16.78 12.65 4.30
N ASN A 159 -17.44 13.34 3.37
CA ASN A 159 -16.91 13.58 2.02
C ASN A 159 -15.85 14.70 2.02
N ARG A 160 -14.73 14.41 2.66
CA ARG A 160 -13.51 15.22 2.71
C ARG A 160 -12.29 14.32 2.60
N SER A 161 -11.14 14.88 2.28
CA SER A 161 -9.90 14.13 2.11
C SER A 161 -9.46 13.42 3.40
N LEU A 162 -8.76 12.30 3.28
CA LEU A 162 -8.17 11.59 4.44
C LEU A 162 -7.17 12.48 5.19
N LEU A 163 -6.37 13.22 4.43
CA LEU A 163 -5.35 14.13 5.00
C LEU A 163 -5.96 15.26 5.83
N GLU A 164 -7.15 15.74 5.46
CA GLU A 164 -7.88 16.78 6.21
C GLU A 164 -8.60 16.21 7.43
N ARG A 165 -9.26 15.04 7.25
CA ARG A 165 -10.07 14.43 8.31
C ARG A 165 -9.23 13.87 9.45
N PHE A 166 -8.05 13.32 9.16
CA PHE A 166 -7.25 12.60 10.12
C PHE A 166 -5.88 13.26 10.30
N SER A 167 -5.80 14.22 11.22
CA SER A 167 -4.59 15.04 11.44
C SER A 167 -3.77 14.63 12.66
N LYS A 168 -4.31 13.75 13.54
CA LYS A 168 -3.65 13.40 14.81
C LYS A 168 -2.88 12.09 14.70
N PRO A 169 -1.54 12.12 14.67
CA PRO A 169 -0.73 10.91 14.77
C PRO A 169 -0.90 10.28 16.16
N THR A 170 -0.93 8.95 16.22
CA THR A 170 -1.10 8.22 17.48
C THR A 170 0.08 7.36 17.84
N MET A 171 0.62 6.65 16.86
CA MET A 171 1.63 5.63 17.12
C MET A 171 2.59 5.53 15.94
N ASN A 172 3.88 5.51 16.25
CA ASN A 172 4.89 5.06 15.34
C ASN A 172 4.85 3.53 15.28
N TYR A 173 4.88 2.96 14.08
CA TYR A 173 4.76 1.52 13.91
C TYR A 173 6.03 0.95 13.28
N THR A 174 6.41 -0.27 13.69
CA THR A 174 7.61 -0.95 13.18
C THR A 174 7.45 -1.47 11.76
N GLN A 175 6.21 -1.56 11.28
CA GLN A 175 5.90 -1.90 9.90
C GLN A 175 5.89 -0.64 9.02
N GLY A 176 5.90 -0.85 7.72
CA GLY A 176 5.90 0.22 6.74
C GLY A 176 5.84 -0.31 5.32
N LYS A 177 6.30 0.49 4.39
CA LYS A 177 6.34 0.18 2.97
C LYS A 177 7.69 0.53 2.36
N SER A 178 7.99 -0.10 1.23
CA SER A 178 9.28 0.05 0.58
C SER A 178 9.15 0.63 -0.81
N PHE A 179 10.17 1.42 -1.16
CA PHE A 179 10.54 1.66 -2.54
C PHE A 179 11.77 0.81 -2.85
N VAL A 180 11.68 0.01 -3.89
CA VAL A 180 12.71 -0.94 -4.30
C VAL A 180 13.35 -0.45 -5.59
N ARG A 181 14.68 -0.53 -5.66
CA ARG A 181 15.41 -0.15 -6.87
C ARG A 181 15.05 -1.08 -8.02
N GLY A 182 14.92 -0.53 -9.21
CA GLY A 182 14.77 -1.31 -10.43
C GLY A 182 16.05 -2.08 -10.79
N LYS A 183 15.95 -2.97 -11.77
CA LYS A 183 17.05 -3.75 -12.34
C LYS A 183 17.77 -4.70 -11.36
N LEU A 184 17.12 -5.03 -10.24
CA LEU A 184 17.61 -6.09 -9.36
C LEU A 184 17.18 -7.44 -9.90
N ASP A 185 18.15 -8.31 -10.18
CA ASP A 185 17.87 -9.66 -10.66
C ASP A 185 17.35 -10.53 -9.52
N ASN A 186 16.36 -11.37 -9.85
CA ASN A 186 15.82 -12.40 -8.93
C ASN A 186 15.24 -11.85 -7.61
N LEU A 187 14.84 -10.58 -7.54
CA LEU A 187 14.15 -10.07 -6.38
C LEU A 187 12.81 -10.77 -6.17
N ILE A 188 12.55 -11.17 -4.94
CA ILE A 188 11.26 -11.70 -4.49
C ILE A 188 10.76 -10.82 -3.37
N ILE A 189 9.49 -10.42 -3.47
CA ILE A 189 8.77 -9.67 -2.44
C ILE A 189 7.97 -10.68 -1.62
N PRO A 190 8.39 -11.01 -0.38
CA PRO A 190 7.74 -12.06 0.42
C PRO A 190 6.53 -11.54 1.20
N SER A 191 6.44 -10.24 1.41
CA SER A 191 5.41 -9.58 2.22
C SER A 191 5.10 -8.19 1.69
N SER A 192 3.90 -7.71 1.96
CA SER A 192 3.50 -6.32 1.65
C SER A 192 4.08 -5.28 2.62
N HIS A 193 4.69 -5.71 3.73
CA HIS A 193 5.10 -4.85 4.84
C HIS A 193 6.57 -5.01 5.25
N ILE A 194 7.27 -5.94 4.67
CA ILE A 194 8.66 -6.26 4.99
C ILE A 194 9.48 -6.23 3.71
N PRO A 195 10.69 -5.66 3.76
CA PRO A 195 11.60 -5.67 2.64
C PRO A 195 11.84 -7.08 2.08
N GLY A 196 11.87 -7.21 0.78
CA GLY A 196 12.08 -8.47 0.09
C GLY A 196 13.51 -8.99 0.22
N ILE A 197 13.65 -10.30 0.41
CA ILE A 197 14.93 -11.02 0.40
C ILE A 197 14.85 -12.09 -0.68
N ASN A 198 15.90 -12.23 -1.47
CA ASN A 198 16.01 -13.33 -2.41
C ASN A 198 16.35 -14.62 -1.65
N ILE A 199 15.43 -15.58 -1.64
CA ILE A 199 15.59 -16.85 -0.88
C ILE A 199 16.31 -17.94 -1.70
N TYR A 200 16.56 -17.72 -3.01
CA TYR A 200 17.05 -18.79 -3.90
C TYR A 200 18.55 -19.09 -3.82
N ASN A 201 19.35 -18.20 -3.24
CA ASN A 201 20.75 -18.51 -2.93
C ASN A 201 20.93 -18.53 -1.42
N PHE A 202 21.47 -19.62 -0.90
CA PHE A 202 21.82 -19.87 0.53
C PHE A 202 22.82 -18.84 1.11
N PHE A 203 23.20 -17.84 0.33
CA PHE A 203 23.92 -16.67 0.79
C PHE A 203 22.89 -15.56 1.01
N PHE A 204 22.68 -15.18 2.26
CA PHE A 204 21.98 -13.98 2.65
C PHE A 204 22.72 -12.76 2.07
N PHE A 205 22.40 -12.37 0.84
CA PHE A 205 22.69 -11.03 0.41
C PHE A 205 21.69 -10.14 1.15
N PHE A 206 22.15 -9.52 2.21
CA PHE A 206 21.42 -8.41 2.81
C PHE A 206 21.30 -7.36 1.72
N LEU A 207 20.08 -7.07 1.30
CA LEU A 207 19.81 -5.86 0.54
C LEU A 207 20.35 -4.70 1.39
N ASP A 208 21.09 -3.78 0.78
CA ASP A 208 21.44 -2.54 1.45
C ASP A 208 20.15 -1.74 1.66
N ILE A 209 19.58 -1.89 2.85
CA ILE A 209 18.33 -1.25 3.25
C ILE A 209 18.71 -0.02 4.04
N ILE A 210 18.23 1.13 3.60
CA ILE A 210 18.30 2.35 4.38
C ILE A 210 16.93 2.62 4.97
N TYR A 211 16.91 2.74 6.29
CA TYR A 211 15.76 3.23 7.04
C TYR A 211 15.95 4.74 7.21
N PRO A 212 15.07 5.60 6.69
CA PRO A 212 15.18 7.05 6.84
C PRO A 212 15.05 7.55 8.28
N SER A 213 14.45 6.75 9.14
CA SER A 213 14.47 6.93 10.59
C SER A 213 15.48 5.97 11.20
N ASP A 214 16.30 6.40 12.17
CA ASP A 214 17.26 5.56 12.90
C ASP A 214 16.53 4.47 13.69
N PHE A 215 16.28 3.35 13.01
CA PHE A 215 15.38 2.31 13.51
C PHE A 215 16.07 1.23 14.34
N PHE A 216 17.39 1.23 14.44
CA PHE A 216 18.09 0.27 15.28
C PHE A 216 18.08 0.70 16.75
N GLY A 217 17.04 0.25 17.47
CA GLY A 217 16.90 0.33 18.92
C GLY A 217 15.89 1.37 19.39
N ASN A 218 14.68 0.98 19.65
CA ASN A 218 13.64 1.55 20.55
C ASN A 218 13.53 3.09 20.73
N LYS A 219 14.19 3.87 19.90
CA LYS A 219 14.08 5.34 19.89
C LYS A 219 13.57 5.77 18.53
N PHE A 220 12.27 5.95 18.44
CA PHE A 220 11.68 6.70 17.34
C PHE A 220 12.22 8.13 17.39
N GLU A 221 12.76 8.63 16.27
CA GLU A 221 12.97 10.07 16.12
C GLU A 221 11.63 10.78 16.40
N LYS A 222 11.66 11.84 17.18
CA LYS A 222 10.46 12.64 17.46
C LYS A 222 9.84 13.19 16.18
N ASP A 223 10.66 13.48 15.16
CA ASP A 223 10.26 14.06 13.89
C ASP A 223 11.02 13.37 12.73
N PRO A 224 10.57 12.21 12.24
CA PRO A 224 11.24 11.55 11.12
C PRO A 224 11.11 12.40 9.84
N LYS A 225 12.23 12.60 9.13
CA LYS A 225 12.28 13.39 7.89
C LYS A 225 11.44 12.84 6.74
N ALA A 226 11.15 11.53 6.76
CA ALA A 226 10.26 10.87 5.82
C ALA A 226 9.62 9.63 6.45
N PHE A 227 8.32 9.48 6.27
CA PHE A 227 7.52 8.39 6.81
C PHE A 227 6.20 8.26 6.04
N ILE A 228 5.50 7.17 6.23
CA ILE A 228 4.16 6.98 5.65
C ILE A 228 3.09 7.31 6.69
N LYS A 229 2.25 8.29 6.38
CA LYS A 229 0.98 8.51 7.07
C LYS A 229 0.04 7.36 6.70
N HIS A 230 -0.34 6.54 7.68
CA HIS A 230 -1.21 5.41 7.42
C HIS A 230 -2.55 5.61 8.13
N PHE A 231 -3.59 5.81 7.35
CA PHE A 231 -4.96 5.98 7.82
C PHE A 231 -5.66 4.62 7.97
N TYR A 232 -5.05 3.74 8.76
CA TYR A 232 -5.44 2.33 8.88
C TYR A 232 -6.88 2.14 9.34
N THR A 233 -7.29 2.89 10.37
CA THR A 233 -8.60 2.74 11.00
C THR A 233 -9.67 3.58 10.33
N LYS A 234 -9.34 4.81 9.90
CA LYS A 234 -10.34 5.78 9.48
C LYS A 234 -11.45 5.92 10.56
N THR A 235 -12.71 6.15 10.19
CA THR A 235 -13.85 6.13 11.12
C THR A 235 -14.30 4.70 11.45
N ALA A 236 -15.13 4.53 12.47
CA ALA A 236 -15.70 3.21 12.83
C ALA A 236 -16.53 2.61 11.68
N GLU A 237 -17.29 3.45 10.96
CA GLU A 237 -18.07 3.03 9.79
C GLU A 237 -17.17 2.53 8.65
N GLU A 238 -16.15 3.33 8.28
CA GLU A 238 -15.20 2.98 7.24
C GLU A 238 -14.38 1.74 7.61
N PHE A 239 -14.04 1.59 8.90
CA PHE A 239 -13.35 0.40 9.38
C PHE A 239 -14.22 -0.84 9.32
N CYS A 240 -15.52 -0.73 9.63
CA CYS A 240 -16.48 -1.80 9.43
C CYS A 240 -16.54 -2.22 7.95
N ASN A 241 -16.59 -1.26 7.03
CA ASN A 241 -16.54 -1.53 5.59
C ASN A 241 -15.24 -2.23 5.18
N LYS A 242 -14.09 -1.81 5.74
CA LYS A 242 -12.78 -2.45 5.54
C LYS A 242 -12.74 -3.90 6.04
N ILE A 243 -13.40 -4.22 7.16
CA ILE A 243 -13.58 -5.60 7.64
C ILE A 243 -14.49 -6.39 6.68
N ASN A 244 -15.58 -5.76 6.23
CA ASN A 244 -16.58 -6.41 5.39
C ASN A 244 -16.06 -6.80 4.00
N LYS A 245 -15.15 -6.05 3.41
CA LYS A 245 -14.53 -6.42 2.11
C LYS A 245 -13.58 -7.63 2.19
N GLY A 246 -13.20 -8.06 3.38
CA GLY A 246 -12.37 -9.24 3.61
C GLY A 246 -10.91 -8.91 3.92
N HIS A 247 -10.10 -9.95 4.04
CA HIS A 247 -8.67 -9.86 4.32
C HIS A 247 -7.86 -10.22 3.09
N ALA A 248 -6.81 -9.46 2.79
CA ALA A 248 -5.96 -9.68 1.61
C ALA A 248 -5.23 -11.03 1.62
N HIS A 249 -5.01 -11.62 2.81
CA HIS A 249 -4.22 -12.85 2.99
C HIS A 249 -5.04 -14.07 3.43
N PHE A 250 -6.25 -13.88 3.98
CA PHE A 250 -7.05 -14.99 4.52
C PHE A 250 -8.36 -15.15 3.77
N HIS A 251 -8.65 -16.38 3.37
CA HIS A 251 -10.01 -16.74 2.94
C HIS A 251 -10.97 -16.71 4.14
N ARG A 252 -12.24 -16.36 3.90
CA ARG A 252 -13.28 -16.30 4.95
C ARG A 252 -13.46 -17.60 5.75
N ASN A 253 -13.12 -18.71 5.15
CA ASN A 253 -13.23 -20.04 5.76
C ASN A 253 -12.00 -20.48 6.56
N HIS A 254 -10.99 -19.61 6.69
CA HIS A 254 -9.80 -19.93 7.47
C HIS A 254 -10.12 -19.86 8.97
N SER A 255 -9.66 -20.84 9.76
CA SER A 255 -9.90 -20.91 11.21
C SER A 255 -9.49 -19.63 11.95
N ASP A 256 -8.45 -18.97 11.46
CA ASP A 256 -7.89 -17.76 12.08
C ASP A 256 -8.61 -16.46 11.65
N TYR A 257 -9.60 -16.56 10.76
CA TYR A 257 -10.29 -15.36 10.26
C TYR A 257 -11.03 -14.60 11.36
N LYS A 258 -11.72 -15.33 12.25
CA LYS A 258 -12.44 -14.73 13.38
C LYS A 258 -11.48 -14.07 14.37
N SER A 259 -10.37 -14.73 14.70
CA SER A 259 -9.35 -14.17 15.59
C SER A 259 -8.68 -12.94 14.97
N SER A 260 -8.44 -12.95 13.66
CA SER A 260 -7.90 -11.81 12.93
C SER A 260 -8.84 -10.59 13.00
N ILE A 261 -10.16 -10.77 12.81
CA ILE A 261 -11.12 -9.66 12.94
C ILE A 261 -11.10 -9.08 14.36
N LYS A 262 -11.13 -9.94 15.39
CA LYS A 262 -11.07 -9.49 16.78
C LYS A 262 -9.81 -8.67 17.08
N ASN A 263 -8.66 -9.14 16.61
CA ASN A 263 -7.38 -8.44 16.77
C ASN A 263 -7.40 -7.08 16.06
N ARG A 264 -7.98 -6.99 14.87
CA ARG A 264 -8.14 -5.71 14.15
C ARG A 264 -9.04 -4.73 14.89
N ILE A 265 -10.13 -5.19 15.51
CA ILE A 265 -11.02 -4.34 16.33
C ILE A 265 -10.30 -3.90 17.62
N ASN A 266 -9.52 -4.77 18.23
CA ASN A 266 -8.69 -4.39 19.38
C ASN A 266 -7.67 -3.32 18.99
N LEU A 267 -7.02 -3.44 17.85
CA LEU A 267 -6.14 -2.42 17.31
C LEU A 267 -6.89 -1.11 17.04
N PHE A 268 -8.11 -1.16 16.48
CA PHE A 268 -8.93 0.04 16.31
C PHE A 268 -9.09 0.79 17.63
N PHE A 269 -9.50 0.10 18.72
CA PHE A 269 -9.71 0.72 20.02
C PHE A 269 -8.43 1.06 20.78
N SER A 270 -7.29 0.53 20.39
CA SER A 270 -6.00 0.98 20.94
C SER A 270 -5.56 2.33 20.37
N LEU A 271 -6.01 2.66 19.16
CA LEU A 271 -5.67 3.90 18.46
C LEU A 271 -6.73 5.01 18.65
N ASN A 272 -7.97 4.63 18.93
CA ASN A 272 -9.13 5.51 18.90
C ASN A 272 -9.89 5.49 20.24
N LYS A 273 -10.48 6.63 20.60
CA LYS A 273 -11.32 6.72 21.79
C LYS A 273 -12.51 5.76 21.67
N LYS A 274 -12.70 4.93 22.69
CA LYS A 274 -13.82 4.01 22.77
C LYS A 274 -15.09 4.76 23.20
N THR A 275 -16.08 4.84 22.29
CA THR A 275 -17.39 5.41 22.56
C THR A 275 -18.47 4.36 22.35
N LYS A 276 -19.65 4.53 22.96
CA LYS A 276 -20.79 3.61 22.80
C LYS A 276 -21.21 3.46 21.34
N GLU A 277 -21.17 4.56 20.58
CA GLU A 277 -21.55 4.55 19.16
C GLU A 277 -20.57 3.72 18.31
N LYS A 278 -19.26 3.92 18.48
CA LYS A 278 -18.22 3.15 17.79
C LYS A 278 -18.30 1.66 18.14
N VAL A 279 -18.51 1.35 19.42
CA VAL A 279 -18.70 -0.05 19.87
C VAL A 279 -19.89 -0.68 19.19
N ASN A 280 -21.04 -0.02 19.16
CA ASN A 280 -22.25 -0.54 18.52
C ASN A 280 -22.07 -0.82 17.02
N ILE A 281 -21.35 0.06 16.30
CA ILE A 281 -21.05 -0.13 14.87
C ILE A 281 -20.17 -1.37 14.67
N LEU A 282 -19.09 -1.48 15.44
CA LEU A 282 -18.12 -2.57 15.25
C LEU A 282 -18.63 -3.93 15.78
N GLU A 283 -19.45 -3.94 16.81
CA GLU A 283 -20.13 -5.17 17.26
C GLU A 283 -21.14 -5.68 16.23
N LYS A 284 -21.94 -4.79 15.63
CA LYS A 284 -22.82 -5.18 14.52
C LYS A 284 -22.04 -5.75 13.34
N CYS A 285 -20.88 -5.15 13.01
CA CYS A 285 -19.99 -5.65 11.99
C CYS A 285 -19.49 -7.09 12.30
N LEU A 286 -19.19 -7.39 13.57
CA LEU A 286 -18.79 -8.73 14.01
C LEU A 286 -19.92 -9.74 13.82
N ILE A 287 -21.14 -9.42 14.27
CA ILE A 287 -22.28 -10.32 14.21
C ILE A 287 -22.60 -10.73 12.77
N THR A 288 -22.58 -9.78 11.83
CA THR A 288 -22.86 -10.04 10.40
C THR A 288 -21.80 -10.91 9.71
N LYS A 289 -20.62 -11.13 10.31
CA LYS A 289 -19.52 -11.91 9.72
C LYS A 289 -19.26 -13.24 10.41
N ILE A 290 -19.82 -13.44 11.61
CA ILE A 290 -19.61 -14.65 12.41
C ILE A 290 -20.75 -15.64 12.22
N ASN A 291 -21.92 -15.15 11.82
CA ASN A 291 -23.07 -15.94 11.37
C ASN A 291 -23.00 -16.15 9.85
#